data_1e9e6b5294a1fb2cd78996e65250f020
#
_entry.id   1e9e6b5294a1fb2cd78996e65250f020
#
_cell.length_a   1.000
_cell.length_b   1.000
_cell.length_c   1.000
_cell.angle_alpha   90.00
_cell.angle_beta   90.00
_cell.angle_gamma   90.00
#
_symmetry.space_group_name_H-M   'P 1'
#
loop_
_entity.id
_entity.type
_entity.pdbx_description
1 polymer ?
#
loop_
_entity_poly.entity_id
_entity_poly.type
_entity_poly.pdbx_seq_one_letter_code
_entity_poly.pdbx_strand_id
1 'polypeptide(L)'
;KIVTVSARMKDLGYDPFGMSGYECSSLETIYMRAPIPPAITYNRAEGIPGSYENLTIYVPQDSYDAYMSSQSWSPYREYFEPYDYGDLSEFYPDYYISSDYSSDGGVETLQTATVGNGIDIVLMGDAYSDREIADGSYEADMEYMYDNLFTQEPFKTYKDLFNVYYVNVVSMTEGYENSGAALGGFFGDG
;
A
#
# COMPACT_ATOMS: atom_id res chain seq x y z
N LYS A 1 -28.24 -12.09 -1.35
CA LYS A 1 -28.26 -11.04 -2.41
C LYS A 1 -26.91 -10.94 -3.05
N ILE A 2 -26.89 -10.53 -4.33
CA ILE A 2 -25.68 -10.36 -5.13
C ILE A 2 -25.49 -8.87 -5.43
N VAL A 3 -24.24 -8.40 -5.30
CA VAL A 3 -23.80 -7.05 -5.68
C VAL A 3 -22.67 -7.18 -6.68
N THR A 4 -22.67 -6.32 -7.71
CA THR A 4 -21.55 -6.21 -8.65
C THR A 4 -21.01 -4.79 -8.59
N VAL A 5 -19.71 -4.67 -8.34
CA VAL A 5 -18.97 -3.42 -8.32
C VAL A 5 -18.24 -3.26 -9.66
N SER A 6 -18.40 -2.07 -10.25
CA SER A 6 -17.82 -1.75 -11.58
C SER A 6 -16.29 -1.81 -11.57
N ALA A 7 -15.71 -2.22 -12.71
CA ALA A 7 -14.26 -2.19 -12.93
C ALA A 7 -13.65 -0.77 -12.85
N ARG A 8 -14.45 0.27 -13.03
CA ARG A 8 -14.03 1.68 -12.94
C ARG A 8 -14.22 2.31 -11.57
N MET A 9 -14.63 1.52 -10.57
CA MET A 9 -14.84 2.02 -9.22
C MET A 9 -13.49 2.30 -8.55
N LYS A 10 -13.30 3.53 -8.07
CA LYS A 10 -12.08 3.96 -7.37
C LYS A 10 -12.30 4.16 -5.87
N ASP A 11 -13.53 4.47 -5.47
CA ASP A 11 -13.87 4.71 -4.07
C ASP A 11 -15.29 4.20 -3.81
N LEU A 12 -15.45 3.43 -2.75
CA LEU A 12 -16.74 2.90 -2.29
C LEU A 12 -17.36 3.79 -1.20
N GLY A 13 -16.64 4.82 -0.76
CA GLY A 13 -17.10 5.73 0.26
C GLY A 13 -17.14 5.13 1.66
N TYR A 14 -18.06 5.65 2.45
CA TYR A 14 -18.24 5.30 3.86
C TYR A 14 -19.11 4.05 4.00
N ASP A 15 -18.57 3.03 4.69
CA ASP A 15 -19.28 1.80 5.08
C ASP A 15 -20.12 1.18 3.92
N PRO A 16 -19.48 0.84 2.80
CA PRO A 16 -20.18 0.52 1.55
C PRO A 16 -21.08 -0.72 1.64
N PHE A 17 -20.85 -1.57 2.64
CA PHE A 17 -21.60 -2.81 2.83
C PHE A 17 -22.50 -2.80 4.05
N GLY A 18 -22.72 -1.63 4.67
CA GLY A 18 -23.71 -1.43 5.73
C GLY A 18 -23.34 -2.06 7.07
N MET A 19 -22.05 -2.07 7.41
CA MET A 19 -21.54 -2.71 8.65
C MET A 19 -21.82 -1.90 9.91
N SER A 20 -22.40 -0.70 9.83
CA SER A 20 -22.67 0.17 10.95
C SER A 20 -23.98 -0.13 11.71
N GLY A 21 -24.42 -1.39 11.72
CA GLY A 21 -25.53 -1.85 12.57
C GLY A 21 -26.89 -1.95 11.88
N TYR A 22 -26.98 -1.74 10.58
CA TYR A 22 -28.15 -2.09 9.78
C TYR A 22 -27.82 -3.32 8.95
N GLU A 23 -28.46 -4.42 9.29
CA GLU A 23 -28.21 -5.75 8.76
C GLU A 23 -28.28 -5.82 7.23
N CYS A 24 -27.13 -5.86 6.55
CA CYS A 24 -27.06 -6.49 5.23
C CYS A 24 -26.99 -8.04 5.36
N SER A 25 -27.72 -8.59 6.32
CA SER A 25 -27.76 -10.02 6.66
C SER A 25 -28.14 -10.95 5.50
N SER A 26 -28.50 -10.39 4.35
CA SER A 26 -28.86 -11.12 3.14
C SER A 26 -27.86 -10.94 1.99
N LEU A 27 -26.68 -10.33 2.24
CA LEU A 27 -25.61 -10.22 1.26
C LEU A 27 -24.78 -11.52 1.27
N GLU A 28 -24.74 -12.20 0.15
CA GLU A 28 -24.09 -13.50 -0.01
C GLU A 28 -22.90 -13.44 -0.97
N THR A 29 -22.99 -12.55 -1.96
CA THR A 29 -21.97 -12.50 -3.00
C THR A 29 -21.71 -11.08 -3.45
N ILE A 30 -20.44 -10.71 -3.54
CA ILE A 30 -19.96 -9.47 -4.14
C ILE A 30 -19.02 -9.83 -5.28
N TYR A 31 -19.27 -9.31 -6.47
CA TYR A 31 -18.35 -9.37 -7.60
C TYR A 31 -17.63 -8.03 -7.73
N MET A 32 -16.37 -7.99 -7.31
CA MET A 32 -15.48 -6.85 -7.43
C MET A 32 -14.75 -6.94 -8.76
N ARG A 33 -15.16 -6.14 -9.74
CA ARG A 33 -14.52 -6.15 -11.07
C ARG A 33 -13.37 -5.14 -11.18
N ALA A 34 -13.15 -4.30 -10.15
CA ALA A 34 -12.09 -3.31 -10.17
C ALA A 34 -10.72 -4.01 -10.09
N PRO A 35 -9.80 -3.78 -11.05
CA PRO A 35 -8.47 -4.38 -11.03
C PRO A 35 -7.59 -3.77 -9.93
N ILE A 36 -7.94 -2.60 -9.43
CA ILE A 36 -7.31 -1.98 -8.27
C ILE A 36 -8.34 -1.94 -7.14
N PRO A 37 -7.97 -2.35 -5.91
CA PRO A 37 -8.86 -2.29 -4.77
C PRO A 37 -9.38 -0.87 -4.56
N PRO A 38 -10.70 -0.61 -4.70
CA PRO A 38 -11.26 0.71 -4.47
C PRO A 38 -11.02 1.15 -3.03
N ALA A 39 -10.79 2.45 -2.83
CA ALA A 39 -10.69 3.00 -1.49
C ALA A 39 -11.99 2.76 -0.69
N ILE A 40 -11.84 2.53 0.61
CA ILE A 40 -12.94 2.55 1.58
C ILE A 40 -12.58 3.64 2.59
N THR A 41 -13.31 4.75 2.55
CA THR A 41 -12.99 5.96 3.32
C THR A 41 -13.10 5.74 4.84
N TYR A 42 -13.98 4.84 5.27
CA TYR A 42 -14.13 4.47 6.67
C TYR A 42 -14.39 2.98 6.82
N ASN A 43 -13.51 2.36 7.55
CA ASN A 43 -13.62 0.96 7.89
C ASN A 43 -13.72 0.84 9.42
N ARG A 44 -14.91 0.55 9.95
CA ARG A 44 -15.04 0.11 11.34
C ARG A 44 -14.53 -1.31 11.45
N ALA A 45 -13.21 -1.46 11.52
CA ALA A 45 -12.57 -2.75 11.75
C ALA A 45 -12.91 -3.40 13.11
N GLU A 46 -13.70 -2.73 13.93
CA GLU A 46 -14.16 -3.27 15.22
C GLU A 46 -15.45 -4.07 15.02
N GLY A 47 -15.25 -5.35 14.68
CA GLY A 47 -16.29 -6.34 14.76
C GLY A 47 -17.26 -6.31 13.59
N ILE A 48 -16.96 -7.08 12.57
CA ILE A 48 -18.02 -7.67 11.77
C ILE A 48 -18.81 -8.53 12.75
N PRO A 49 -20.05 -8.14 13.14
CA PRO A 49 -20.88 -9.09 13.89
C PRO A 49 -21.05 -10.29 12.97
N GLY A 50 -20.92 -11.50 13.46
CA GLY A 50 -20.92 -12.78 12.76
C GLY A 50 -22.10 -13.10 11.85
N SER A 51 -22.56 -12.16 11.06
CA SER A 51 -23.70 -12.23 10.15
C SER A 51 -23.32 -12.44 8.70
N TYR A 52 -22.03 -12.59 8.38
CA TYR A 52 -21.56 -12.88 7.03
C TYR A 52 -21.10 -14.34 6.84
N GLU A 53 -21.66 -15.28 7.56
CA GLU A 53 -21.32 -16.71 7.48
C GLU A 53 -21.32 -17.27 6.05
N ASN A 54 -21.97 -16.60 5.10
CA ASN A 54 -22.07 -17.02 3.72
C ASN A 54 -21.62 -15.96 2.72
N LEU A 55 -20.87 -14.95 3.15
CA LEU A 55 -20.35 -13.93 2.23
C LEU A 55 -19.16 -14.48 1.44
N THR A 56 -19.17 -14.26 0.14
CA THR A 56 -18.01 -14.45 -0.74
C THR A 56 -17.80 -13.18 -1.54
N ILE A 57 -16.56 -12.71 -1.60
CA ILE A 57 -16.17 -11.55 -2.38
C ILE A 57 -15.22 -12.02 -3.48
N TYR A 58 -15.73 -12.09 -4.69
CA TYR A 58 -14.93 -12.42 -5.86
C TYR A 58 -14.14 -11.22 -6.32
N VAL A 59 -12.82 -11.33 -6.33
CA VAL A 59 -11.89 -10.29 -6.80
C VAL A 59 -11.18 -10.76 -8.07
N PRO A 60 -10.68 -9.85 -8.94
CA PRO A 60 -9.95 -10.27 -10.13
C PRO A 60 -8.74 -11.12 -9.76
N GLN A 61 -8.58 -12.26 -10.43
CA GLN A 61 -7.51 -13.21 -10.15
C GLN A 61 -6.12 -12.55 -10.21
N ASP A 62 -5.89 -11.71 -11.21
CA ASP A 62 -4.61 -11.03 -11.42
C ASP A 62 -4.35 -9.92 -10.40
N SER A 63 -5.36 -9.52 -9.64
CA SER A 63 -5.28 -8.50 -8.59
C SER A 63 -5.51 -9.06 -7.19
N TYR A 64 -5.57 -10.37 -7.04
CA TYR A 64 -5.87 -11.01 -5.75
C TYR A 64 -4.92 -10.56 -4.64
N ASP A 65 -3.62 -10.53 -4.93
CA ASP A 65 -2.59 -10.13 -3.96
C ASP A 65 -2.71 -8.63 -3.61
N ALA A 66 -3.09 -7.78 -4.55
CA ALA A 66 -3.36 -6.37 -4.28
C ALA A 66 -4.53 -6.18 -3.30
N TYR A 67 -5.62 -6.97 -3.45
CA TYR A 67 -6.72 -6.96 -2.48
C TYR A 67 -6.29 -7.50 -1.11
N MET A 68 -5.51 -8.57 -1.08
CA MET A 68 -5.00 -9.18 0.15
C MET A 68 -4.04 -8.25 0.92
N SER A 69 -3.24 -7.46 0.22
CA SER A 69 -2.30 -6.51 0.83
C SER A 69 -2.95 -5.17 1.22
N SER A 70 -4.06 -4.81 0.60
CA SER A 70 -4.74 -3.53 0.85
C SER A 70 -5.17 -3.37 2.30
N GLN A 71 -4.75 -2.27 2.94
CA GLN A 71 -5.08 -1.95 4.33
C GLN A 71 -6.57 -1.68 4.52
N SER A 72 -7.19 -0.97 3.59
CA SER A 72 -8.63 -0.65 3.66
C SER A 72 -9.52 -1.89 3.51
N TRP A 73 -8.99 -2.95 2.90
CA TRP A 73 -9.69 -4.23 2.70
C TRP A 73 -9.35 -5.30 3.73
N SER A 74 -8.47 -4.99 4.70
CA SER A 74 -8.00 -5.97 5.69
C SER A 74 -9.11 -6.72 6.45
N PRO A 75 -10.28 -6.13 6.78
CA PRO A 75 -11.37 -6.85 7.44
C PRO A 75 -12.11 -7.85 6.56
N TYR A 76 -11.90 -7.79 5.25
CA TYR A 76 -12.63 -8.64 4.29
C TYR A 76 -11.80 -9.78 3.73
N ARG A 77 -10.51 -9.90 4.11
CA ARG A 77 -9.57 -10.86 3.53
C ARG A 77 -10.05 -12.31 3.58
N GLU A 78 -10.74 -12.70 4.64
CA GLU A 78 -11.27 -14.05 4.82
C GLU A 78 -12.41 -14.41 3.85
N TYR A 79 -13.00 -13.42 3.18
CA TYR A 79 -14.10 -13.60 2.24
C TYR A 79 -13.65 -13.55 0.78
N PHE A 80 -12.35 -13.27 0.50
CA PHE A 80 -11.86 -13.14 -0.86
C PHE A 80 -11.68 -14.49 -1.54
N GLU A 81 -12.22 -14.57 -2.75
CA GLU A 81 -11.99 -15.66 -3.69
C GLU A 81 -11.53 -15.06 -5.04
N PRO A 82 -10.46 -15.60 -5.65
CA PRO A 82 -10.05 -15.15 -6.97
C PRO A 82 -11.07 -15.54 -8.02
N TYR A 83 -11.35 -14.66 -8.97
CA TYR A 83 -12.30 -14.87 -10.04
C TYR A 83 -11.74 -14.37 -11.37
N ASP A 84 -11.85 -15.20 -12.41
CA ASP A 84 -11.46 -14.83 -13.77
C ASP A 84 -12.59 -14.01 -14.42
N TYR A 85 -12.36 -12.69 -14.53
CA TYR A 85 -13.26 -11.77 -15.22
C TYR A 85 -12.93 -11.60 -16.71
N GLY A 86 -11.97 -12.36 -17.25
CA GLY A 86 -11.42 -12.15 -18.58
C GLY A 86 -10.51 -10.91 -18.62
N ASP A 87 -10.32 -10.38 -19.82
CA ASP A 87 -9.44 -9.22 -20.02
C ASP A 87 -10.02 -7.96 -19.39
N LEU A 88 -9.33 -7.46 -18.36
CA LEU A 88 -9.64 -6.19 -17.69
C LEU A 88 -8.63 -5.08 -18.04
N SER A 89 -7.77 -5.29 -19.05
CA SER A 89 -6.68 -4.37 -19.38
C SER A 89 -7.16 -2.92 -19.65
N GLU A 90 -8.35 -2.75 -20.24
CA GLU A 90 -8.94 -1.43 -20.47
C GLU A 90 -9.30 -0.65 -19.20
N PHE A 91 -9.36 -1.34 -18.06
CA PHE A 91 -9.71 -0.74 -16.76
C PHE A 91 -8.50 -0.53 -15.86
N TYR A 92 -7.32 -1.04 -16.24
CA TYR A 92 -6.10 -0.68 -15.55
C TYR A 92 -5.80 0.79 -15.82
N PRO A 93 -5.31 1.52 -14.81
CA PRO A 93 -4.91 2.90 -15.01
C PRO A 93 -3.67 2.98 -15.88
N ASP A 94 -3.41 4.15 -16.44
CA ASP A 94 -2.18 4.47 -17.19
C ASP A 94 -0.96 4.62 -16.27
N TYR A 95 -0.98 3.99 -15.08
CA TYR A 95 0.14 3.98 -14.15
C TYR A 95 0.57 2.55 -13.81
N TYR A 96 1.82 2.42 -13.44
CA TYR A 96 2.42 1.14 -13.11
C TYR A 96 1.90 0.58 -11.79
N ILE A 97 1.75 -0.74 -11.72
CA ILE A 97 1.42 -1.49 -10.51
C ILE A 97 2.55 -2.48 -10.25
N SER A 98 3.10 -2.45 -9.05
CA SER A 98 4.15 -3.36 -8.64
C SER A 98 3.69 -4.82 -8.65
N SER A 99 4.55 -5.69 -9.13
CA SER A 99 4.32 -7.12 -9.23
C SER A 99 5.38 -7.98 -8.54
N ASP A 100 6.54 -7.38 -8.21
CA ASP A 100 7.64 -8.05 -7.51
C ASP A 100 7.97 -7.35 -6.18
N TYR A 101 7.62 -8.00 -5.09
CA TYR A 101 7.89 -7.53 -3.72
C TYR A 101 9.11 -8.21 -3.09
N SER A 102 9.93 -8.90 -3.85
CA SER A 102 11.09 -9.67 -3.33
C SER A 102 12.16 -8.80 -2.69
N SER A 103 12.26 -7.53 -3.08
CA SER A 103 13.19 -6.55 -2.50
C SER A 103 12.64 -5.80 -1.29
N ASP A 104 11.33 -5.93 -0.99
CA ASP A 104 10.70 -5.22 0.12
C ASP A 104 11.34 -5.58 1.47
N GLY A 105 11.59 -4.58 2.30
CA GLY A 105 12.28 -4.73 3.58
C GLY A 105 13.80 -4.94 3.47
N GLY A 106 14.38 -4.93 2.28
CA GLY A 106 15.84 -4.95 2.08
C GLY A 106 16.49 -3.72 2.73
N VAL A 107 17.60 -3.93 3.46
CA VAL A 107 18.30 -2.87 4.20
C VAL A 107 19.68 -2.65 3.59
N GLU A 108 19.98 -1.41 3.25
CA GLU A 108 21.28 -0.99 2.74
C GLU A 108 21.93 0.05 3.66
N THR A 109 23.26 0.02 3.73
CA THR A 109 24.03 0.90 4.62
C THR A 109 24.67 2.04 3.83
N LEU A 110 24.26 3.27 4.12
CA LEU A 110 24.86 4.49 3.55
C LEU A 110 26.06 4.98 4.35
N GLN A 111 26.01 4.85 5.68
CA GLN A 111 27.07 5.29 6.57
C GLN A 111 27.16 4.44 7.83
N THR A 112 28.39 4.20 8.29
CA THR A 112 28.67 3.65 9.62
C THR A 112 29.33 4.72 10.48
N ALA A 113 28.89 4.86 11.74
CA ALA A 113 29.46 5.78 12.69
C ALA A 113 30.95 5.50 12.91
N THR A 114 31.77 6.56 13.04
CA THR A 114 33.19 6.44 13.36
C THR A 114 33.48 6.74 14.83
N VAL A 115 32.48 7.20 15.57
CA VAL A 115 32.57 7.56 16.99
C VAL A 115 31.51 6.78 17.78
N GLY A 116 31.94 5.97 18.74
CA GLY A 116 31.05 5.19 19.59
C GLY A 116 30.34 4.05 18.84
N ASN A 117 29.16 3.67 19.30
CA ASN A 117 28.33 2.63 18.67
C ASN A 117 27.40 3.17 17.57
N GLY A 118 27.35 4.51 17.46
CA GLY A 118 26.47 5.20 16.52
C GLY A 118 25.04 5.36 17.01
N ILE A 119 24.36 6.30 16.37
CA ILE A 119 22.91 6.54 16.49
C ILE A 119 22.33 6.17 15.14
N ASP A 120 21.36 5.26 15.14
CA ASP A 120 20.79 4.76 13.89
C ASP A 120 19.76 5.76 13.32
N ILE A 121 19.91 6.05 12.03
CA ILE A 121 18.94 6.78 11.20
C ILE A 121 18.53 5.83 10.09
N VAL A 122 17.23 5.67 9.90
CA VAL A 122 16.66 4.87 8.81
C VAL A 122 15.90 5.79 7.87
N LEU A 123 16.27 5.78 6.60
CA LEU A 123 15.57 6.47 5.52
C LEU A 123 14.59 5.50 4.87
N MET A 124 13.38 5.97 4.61
CA MET A 124 12.36 5.20 3.91
C MET A 124 11.62 6.14 2.97
N GLY A 125 11.59 5.81 1.70
CA GLY A 125 10.76 6.48 0.70
C GLY A 125 9.39 5.81 0.60
N ASP A 126 8.37 6.55 0.22
CA ASP A 126 7.04 6.05 -0.05
C ASP A 126 6.65 6.29 -1.50
N ALA A 127 5.72 5.49 -2.01
CA ALA A 127 5.21 5.59 -3.38
C ALA A 127 6.22 5.23 -4.49
N TYR A 128 7.19 4.38 -4.19
CA TYR A 128 8.11 3.77 -5.18
C TYR A 128 7.67 2.34 -5.49
N SER A 129 7.64 2.02 -6.77
CA SER A 129 7.33 0.68 -7.25
C SER A 129 8.56 -0.26 -7.24
N ASP A 130 8.31 -1.54 -7.48
CA ASP A 130 9.35 -2.55 -7.67
C ASP A 130 10.34 -2.18 -8.80
N ARG A 131 9.85 -1.57 -9.88
CA ARG A 131 10.71 -1.17 -11.00
C ARG A 131 11.62 0.00 -10.65
N GLU A 132 11.14 0.97 -9.86
CA GLU A 132 11.95 2.11 -9.42
C GLU A 132 13.01 1.72 -8.38
N ILE A 133 12.76 0.65 -7.64
CA ILE A 133 13.79 0.04 -6.79
C ILE A 133 14.79 -0.74 -7.66
N ALA A 134 14.34 -1.50 -8.65
CA ALA A 134 15.19 -2.30 -9.50
C ALA A 134 16.07 -1.46 -10.45
N ASP A 135 15.61 -0.30 -10.90
CA ASP A 135 16.37 0.58 -11.79
C ASP A 135 17.32 1.55 -11.06
N GLY A 136 17.27 1.57 -9.71
CA GLY A 136 18.12 2.40 -8.86
C GLY A 136 17.60 3.81 -8.59
N SER A 137 16.42 4.17 -9.08
CA SER A 137 15.80 5.48 -8.81
C SER A 137 15.56 5.70 -7.31
N TYR A 138 15.07 4.67 -6.62
CA TYR A 138 14.89 4.70 -5.17
C TYR A 138 16.20 4.93 -4.42
N GLU A 139 17.25 4.18 -4.77
CA GLU A 139 18.58 4.30 -4.16
C GLU A 139 19.12 5.72 -4.34
N ALA A 140 19.03 6.28 -5.57
CA ALA A 140 19.49 7.63 -5.86
C ALA A 140 18.78 8.70 -5.02
N ASP A 141 17.48 8.54 -4.79
CA ASP A 141 16.71 9.46 -3.94
C ASP A 141 17.06 9.30 -2.46
N MET A 142 17.33 8.08 -1.98
CA MET A 142 17.80 7.85 -0.60
C MET A 142 19.20 8.44 -0.38
N GLU A 143 20.11 8.33 -1.36
CA GLU A 143 21.42 8.98 -1.33
C GLU A 143 21.27 10.51 -1.32
N TYR A 144 20.38 11.05 -2.13
CA TYR A 144 20.09 12.49 -2.14
C TYR A 144 19.52 12.97 -0.79
N MET A 145 18.63 12.22 -0.17
CA MET A 145 18.14 12.52 1.18
C MET A 145 19.25 12.50 2.22
N TYR A 146 20.12 11.48 2.16
CA TYR A 146 21.30 11.37 3.01
C TYR A 146 22.21 12.60 2.89
N ASP A 147 22.57 12.97 1.67
CA ASP A 147 23.42 14.12 1.43
C ASP A 147 22.80 15.43 1.98
N ASN A 148 21.51 15.64 1.75
CA ASN A 148 20.81 16.81 2.27
C ASN A 148 20.71 16.84 3.79
N LEU A 149 20.48 15.71 4.44
CA LEU A 149 20.41 15.60 5.90
C LEU A 149 21.67 16.17 6.55
N PHE A 150 22.83 15.81 6.02
CA PHE A 150 24.11 16.25 6.58
C PHE A 150 24.59 17.62 6.10
N THR A 151 23.76 18.36 5.38
CA THR A 151 23.96 19.80 5.17
C THR A 151 23.37 20.64 6.31
N GLN A 152 22.46 20.07 7.12
CA GLN A 152 21.70 20.77 8.15
C GLN A 152 22.29 20.53 9.55
N GLU A 153 22.29 21.59 10.39
CA GLU A 153 22.62 21.43 11.80
C GLU A 153 21.41 20.85 12.57
N PRO A 154 21.63 19.98 13.56
CA PRO A 154 22.93 19.55 14.13
C PRO A 154 23.59 18.36 13.41
N PHE A 155 22.93 17.74 12.42
CA PHE A 155 23.42 16.52 11.74
C PHE A 155 24.79 16.71 11.10
N LYS A 156 25.01 17.89 10.50
CA LYS A 156 26.30 18.23 9.89
C LYS A 156 27.46 18.17 10.88
N THR A 157 27.29 18.79 12.06
CA THR A 157 28.33 18.85 13.10
C THR A 157 28.61 17.48 13.71
N TYR A 158 27.58 16.65 13.84
CA TYR A 158 27.66 15.36 14.52
C TYR A 158 27.62 14.16 13.56
N LYS A 159 27.95 14.37 12.29
CA LYS A 159 27.87 13.35 11.24
C LYS A 159 28.51 12.02 11.63
N ASP A 160 29.69 12.07 12.29
CA ASP A 160 30.46 10.89 12.67
C ASP A 160 29.81 10.03 13.78
N LEU A 161 28.72 10.50 14.38
CA LEU A 161 27.97 9.77 15.41
C LEU A 161 26.82 8.94 14.85
N PHE A 162 26.52 9.01 13.56
CA PHE A 162 25.36 8.32 12.98
C PHE A 162 25.73 7.12 12.14
N ASN A 163 24.98 6.03 12.32
CA ASN A 163 24.81 5.01 11.31
C ASN A 163 23.60 5.40 10.47
N VAL A 164 23.70 5.30 9.16
CA VAL A 164 22.59 5.64 8.27
C VAL A 164 22.32 4.47 7.34
N TYR A 165 21.07 4.07 7.31
CA TYR A 165 20.56 3.00 6.48
C TYR A 165 19.40 3.51 5.64
N TYR A 166 19.11 2.86 4.52
CA TYR A 166 17.79 2.94 3.93
C TYR A 166 17.16 1.54 3.84
N VAL A 167 15.84 1.53 3.82
CA VAL A 167 15.04 0.30 3.69
C VAL A 167 14.24 0.39 2.41
N ASN A 168 14.32 -0.63 1.59
CA ASN A 168 13.48 -0.74 0.41
C ASN A 168 12.01 -0.88 0.84
N VAL A 169 11.17 -0.02 0.33
CA VAL A 169 9.73 -0.03 0.59
C VAL A 169 9.01 -0.09 -0.76
N VAL A 170 8.51 -1.28 -1.10
CA VAL A 170 7.81 -1.49 -2.37
C VAL A 170 6.36 -1.06 -2.20
N SER A 171 5.99 0.04 -2.83
CA SER A 171 4.60 0.50 -2.91
C SER A 171 3.86 -0.20 -4.05
N MET A 172 2.55 -0.38 -3.90
CA MET A 172 1.73 -0.98 -4.94
C MET A 172 1.72 -0.12 -6.21
N THR A 173 1.73 1.20 -6.06
CA THR A 173 1.70 2.15 -7.18
C THR A 173 2.73 3.25 -7.01
N GLU A 174 3.13 3.86 -8.11
CA GLU A 174 3.98 5.04 -8.14
C GLU A 174 3.19 6.31 -7.87
N GLY A 175 3.80 7.25 -7.15
CA GLY A 175 3.25 8.58 -6.89
C GLY A 175 2.15 8.62 -5.81
N TYR A 176 2.09 9.74 -5.12
CA TYR A 176 1.18 9.96 -3.98
C TYR A 176 -0.30 10.05 -4.37
N GLU A 177 -0.60 10.32 -5.64
CA GLU A 177 -1.97 10.47 -6.12
C GLU A 177 -2.75 9.15 -6.21
N ASN A 178 -2.06 8.03 -6.08
CA ASN A 178 -2.57 6.71 -6.42
C ASN A 178 -2.80 5.80 -5.22
N SER A 179 -3.15 6.25 -4.06
CA SER A 179 -3.59 5.47 -2.87
C SER A 179 -2.89 4.11 -2.60
N GLY A 180 -1.83 3.78 -3.32
CA GLY A 180 -1.07 2.53 -3.22
C GLY A 180 0.26 2.66 -2.49
N ALA A 181 0.48 3.80 -1.82
CA ALA A 181 1.68 4.06 -1.04
C ALA A 181 1.79 3.09 0.16
N ALA A 182 2.94 2.44 0.32
CA ALA A 182 3.14 1.37 1.30
C ALA A 182 3.14 1.88 2.75
N LEU A 183 3.67 3.07 2.98
CA LEU A 183 3.74 3.68 4.31
C LEU A 183 2.46 4.44 4.68
N GLY A 184 1.53 4.59 3.74
CA GLY A 184 0.28 5.29 3.96
C GLY A 184 0.48 6.78 4.28
N GLY A 185 1.53 7.38 3.72
CA GLY A 185 1.85 8.79 3.91
C GLY A 185 0.73 9.68 3.38
N PHE A 186 -0.09 10.22 4.28
CA PHE A 186 -1.09 11.22 3.96
C PHE A 186 -0.45 12.61 4.13
N PHE A 187 -0.02 13.20 3.04
CA PHE A 187 0.29 14.62 3.01
C PHE A 187 -1.01 15.36 2.73
N GLY A 188 -1.70 15.75 3.81
CA GLY A 188 -2.84 16.64 3.68
C GLY A 188 -2.39 17.97 3.07
N ASP A 189 -3.13 18.45 2.08
CA ASP A 189 -2.97 19.81 1.57
C ASP A 189 -3.11 20.78 2.74
N GLY A 190 -2.00 21.47 3.07
CA GLY A 190 -1.94 22.51 4.10
C GLY A 190 -2.49 23.84 3.60
#